data_1e249292b8a7931d2af326539fce45f9
#
_entry.id   1e249292b8a7931d2af326539fce45f9
#
_cell.length_a   1.000
_cell.length_b   1.000
_cell.length_c   1.000
_cell.angle_alpha   90.00
_cell.angle_beta   90.00
_cell.angle_gamma   90.00
#
_symmetry.space_group_name_H-M   'P 1'
#
loop_
_entity.id
_entity.type
_entity.pdbx_description
1 polymer ?
#
loop_
_entity_poly.entity_id
_entity_poly.type
_entity_poly.pdbx_seq_one_letter_code
_entity_poly.pdbx_strand_id
1 'polypeptide(L)'
;MDSTSHPLLDALDHFLHHVLCDPAFEGVFYAATTPEEMVAMAVENGILIEADDFRALLRGGSTEFWITSGDSRNPITHLQRVFSV
;
A
#
# COMPACT_ATOMS: atom_id res chain seq x y z
N MET A 1 10.90 -23.42 -1.46
CA MET A 1 11.01 -23.02 -1.49
C MET A 1 11.17 -21.96 -1.49
N ASP A 2 10.70 -21.39 -1.47
CA ASP A 2 10.85 -20.38 -1.69
C ASP A 2 11.11 -19.54 -0.70
N SER A 3 12.11 -19.35 -0.25
CA SER A 3 12.44 -18.47 0.75
C SER A 3 12.40 -17.07 0.34
N THR A 4 12.07 -16.86 -0.88
CA THR A 4 11.96 -15.51 -1.37
C THR A 4 10.63 -14.88 -1.02
N SER A 5 9.78 -15.62 -0.37
CA SER A 5 8.49 -15.10 0.03
C SER A 5 8.67 -13.96 1.02
N HIS A 6 8.02 -12.85 0.78
CA HIS A 6 8.11 -11.68 1.63
C HIS A 6 6.70 -11.34 2.11
N PRO A 7 6.32 -11.77 3.30
CA PRO A 7 4.92 -11.65 3.74
C PRO A 7 4.41 -10.22 3.75
N LEU A 8 5.24 -9.27 4.16
CA LEU A 8 4.80 -7.88 4.18
C LEU A 8 4.60 -7.33 2.79
N LEU A 9 5.50 -7.67 1.88
CA LEU A 9 5.38 -7.21 0.51
C LEU A 9 4.17 -7.84 -0.17
N ASP A 10 3.92 -9.11 0.10
CA ASP A 10 2.73 -9.79 -0.41
C ASP A 10 1.46 -9.14 0.11
N ALA A 11 1.45 -8.76 1.38
CA ALA A 11 0.30 -8.12 1.98
C ALA A 11 0.05 -6.75 1.34
N LEU A 12 1.12 -6.00 1.12
CA LEU A 12 1.00 -4.70 0.46
C LEU A 12 0.50 -4.87 -0.96
N ASP A 13 1.03 -5.85 -1.68
CA ASP A 13 0.61 -6.12 -3.04
C ASP A 13 -0.88 -6.45 -3.10
N HIS A 14 -1.34 -7.28 -2.18
CA HIS A 14 -2.74 -7.65 -2.08
C HIS A 14 -3.60 -6.42 -1.81
N PHE A 15 -3.15 -5.58 -0.90
CA PHE A 15 -3.85 -4.36 -0.53
C PHE A 15 -4.00 -3.45 -1.76
N LEU A 16 -2.93 -3.26 -2.50
CA LEU A 16 -2.95 -2.38 -3.67
C LEU A 16 -3.81 -2.95 -4.79
N HIS A 17 -3.78 -4.27 -4.97
CA HIS A 17 -4.66 -4.89 -5.95
C HIS A 17 -6.12 -4.66 -5.60
N HIS A 18 -6.43 -4.74 -4.31
CA HIS A 18 -7.80 -4.50 -3.86
C HIS A 18 -8.22 -3.07 -4.17
N VAL A 19 -7.31 -2.12 -3.95
CA VAL A 19 -7.57 -0.72 -4.26
C VAL A 19 -7.88 -0.56 -5.75
N LEU A 20 -7.13 -1.23 -6.61
CA LEU A 20 -7.31 -1.08 -8.04
C LEU A 20 -8.56 -1.79 -8.56
N CYS A 21 -8.99 -2.84 -7.88
CA CYS A 21 -10.11 -3.64 -8.36
C CYS A 21 -11.47 -3.17 -7.85
N ASP A 22 -11.47 -2.40 -6.77
CA ASP A 22 -12.71 -1.98 -6.12
C ASP A 22 -12.78 -0.46 -6.10
N PRO A 23 -13.63 0.15 -6.93
CA PRO A 23 -13.70 1.62 -6.98
C PRO A 23 -14.13 2.25 -5.66
N ALA A 24 -14.99 1.57 -4.90
CA ALA A 24 -15.40 2.09 -3.60
C ALA A 24 -14.22 2.11 -2.63
N PHE A 25 -13.43 1.04 -2.64
CA PHE A 25 -12.26 0.96 -1.80
C PHE A 25 -11.21 1.98 -2.24
N GLU A 26 -11.07 2.14 -3.55
CA GLU A 26 -10.14 3.13 -4.08
C GLU A 26 -10.48 4.54 -3.58
N GLY A 27 -11.76 4.88 -3.55
CA GLY A 27 -12.19 6.18 -3.04
C GLY A 27 -11.80 6.37 -1.58
N VAL A 28 -12.01 5.35 -0.77
CA VAL A 28 -11.63 5.41 0.64
C VAL A 28 -10.12 5.51 0.77
N PHE A 29 -9.40 4.77 -0.05
CA PHE A 29 -7.94 4.78 -0.03
C PHE A 29 -7.39 6.18 -0.27
N TYR A 30 -7.86 6.84 -1.32
CA TYR A 30 -7.36 8.17 -1.65
C TYR A 30 -7.89 9.24 -0.71
N ALA A 31 -8.95 8.97 0.01
CA ALA A 31 -9.45 9.88 1.02
C ALA A 31 -8.68 9.77 2.34
N ALA A 32 -8.01 8.63 2.55
CA ALA A 32 -7.21 8.44 3.76
C ALA A 32 -5.94 9.28 3.66
N THR A 33 -5.69 10.09 4.66
CA THR A 33 -4.54 11.00 4.65
C THR A 33 -3.62 10.80 5.84
N THR A 34 -3.93 9.85 6.71
CA THR A 34 -3.08 9.57 7.87
C THR A 34 -2.67 8.11 7.88
N PRO A 35 -1.51 7.79 8.49
CA PRO A 35 -1.10 6.40 8.61
C PRO A 35 -2.10 5.53 9.34
N GLU A 36 -2.75 6.07 10.36
CA GLU A 36 -3.74 5.32 11.12
C GLU A 36 -4.90 4.89 10.25
N GLU A 37 -5.35 5.78 9.39
CA GLU A 37 -6.46 5.47 8.49
C GLU A 37 -6.07 4.38 7.52
N MET A 38 -4.84 4.45 7.02
CA MET A 38 -4.36 3.46 6.08
C MET A 38 -4.26 2.07 6.72
N VAL A 39 -3.73 2.02 7.93
CA VAL A 39 -3.62 0.76 8.67
C VAL A 39 -5.01 0.20 8.96
N ALA A 40 -5.95 1.06 9.35
CA ALA A 40 -7.32 0.63 9.66
C ALA A 40 -7.99 0.02 8.43
N MET A 41 -7.79 0.63 7.26
CA MET A 41 -8.34 0.09 6.02
C MET A 41 -7.80 -1.31 5.75
N ALA A 42 -6.51 -1.47 5.91
CA ALA A 42 -5.88 -2.76 5.66
C ALA A 42 -6.43 -3.81 6.60
N VAL A 43 -6.54 -3.47 7.87
CA VAL A 43 -7.05 -4.40 8.87
C VAL A 43 -8.49 -4.80 8.57
N GLU A 44 -9.30 -3.85 8.15
CA GLU A 44 -10.70 -4.13 7.82
C GLU A 44 -10.83 -5.11 6.67
N ASN A 45 -9.79 -5.23 5.86
CA ASN A 45 -9.79 -6.15 4.74
C ASN A 45 -8.94 -7.39 5.00
N GLY A 46 -8.61 -7.63 6.27
CA GLY A 46 -7.87 -8.81 6.65
C GLY A 46 -6.38 -8.72 6.38
N ILE A 47 -5.88 -7.54 6.14
CA ILE A 47 -4.47 -7.32 5.81
C ILE A 47 -3.81 -6.64 7.01
N LEU A 48 -2.88 -7.33 7.63
CA LEU A 48 -2.23 -6.84 8.85
C LEU A 48 -0.88 -6.22 8.49
N ILE A 49 -0.87 -4.92 8.26
CA ILE A 49 0.35 -4.16 8.00
C ILE A 49 0.33 -2.96 8.94
N GLU A 50 1.38 -2.80 9.72
CA GLU A 50 1.49 -1.67 10.62
C GLU A 50 2.12 -0.48 9.91
N ALA A 51 2.01 0.69 10.53
CA ALA A 51 2.54 1.91 9.93
C ALA A 51 4.03 1.81 9.66
N ASP A 52 4.77 1.24 10.59
CA ASP A 52 6.21 1.07 10.41
C ASP A 52 6.53 0.13 9.26
N ASP A 53 5.69 -0.88 9.09
CA ASP A 53 5.86 -1.83 7.99
C ASP A 53 5.65 -1.13 6.64
N PHE A 54 4.63 -0.30 6.55
CA PHE A 54 4.41 0.50 5.35
C PHE A 54 5.63 1.35 5.03
N ARG A 55 6.15 2.03 6.04
CA ARG A 55 7.31 2.90 5.86
C ARG A 55 8.52 2.12 5.38
N ALA A 56 8.75 0.96 5.98
CA ALA A 56 9.89 0.14 5.61
C ALA A 56 9.79 -0.32 4.17
N LEU A 57 8.60 -0.76 3.76
CA LEU A 57 8.40 -1.23 2.40
C LEU A 57 8.58 -0.10 1.39
N LEU A 58 8.05 1.08 1.71
CA LEU A 58 8.13 2.21 0.80
C LEU A 58 9.55 2.74 0.67
N ARG A 59 10.30 2.73 1.77
CA ARG A 59 11.67 3.20 1.74
C ARG A 59 12.61 2.24 1.05
N GLY A 60 12.29 0.95 1.14
CA GLY A 60 13.19 -0.07 0.64
C GLY A 60 13.22 -0.19 -0.87
N GLY A 61 12.37 0.53 -1.58
CA GLY A 61 12.32 0.42 -3.02
C GLY A 61 11.68 -0.85 -3.51
N SER A 62 11.14 -1.65 -2.61
CA SER A 62 10.52 -2.91 -2.98
C SER A 62 9.24 -2.72 -3.78
N THR A 63 8.74 -1.50 -3.82
CA THR A 63 7.50 -1.19 -4.50
C THR A 63 7.72 -0.48 -5.83
N GLU A 64 8.93 -0.49 -6.32
CA GLU A 64 9.25 0.21 -7.56
C GLU A 64 8.42 -0.27 -8.73
N PHE A 65 8.07 -1.54 -8.74
CA PHE A 65 7.30 -2.08 -9.84
C PHE A 65 5.88 -1.53 -9.89
N TRP A 66 5.43 -0.87 -8.84
CA TRP A 66 4.13 -0.22 -8.83
C TRP A 66 4.19 1.19 -9.41
N ILE A 67 5.39 1.73 -9.57
CA ILE A 67 5.56 3.08 -10.08
C ILE A 67 5.61 3.00 -11.59
N THR A 68 4.46 3.18 -12.22
CA THR A 68 4.41 3.19 -13.67
C THR A 68 4.38 4.61 -14.15
N SER A 69 5.18 4.87 -15.13
CA SER A 69 5.26 6.22 -15.66
C SER A 69 3.95 6.59 -16.34
N GLY A 70 3.59 7.83 -16.21
CA GLY A 70 2.46 8.35 -16.94
C GLY A 70 1.15 8.36 -16.20
N ASP A 71 1.10 7.74 -15.04
CA ASP A 71 -0.14 7.72 -14.29
C ASP A 71 -0.17 8.83 -13.27
N SER A 72 -1.20 9.65 -13.31
CA SER A 72 -1.34 10.72 -12.34
C SER A 72 -1.83 10.19 -11.01
N ARG A 73 -2.44 9.01 -11.01
CA ARG A 73 -2.91 8.38 -9.78
C ARG A 73 -2.13 7.12 -9.52
N ASN A 74 -1.14 7.23 -8.68
CA ASN A 74 -0.31 6.08 -8.34
C ASN A 74 -0.51 5.78 -6.86
N PRO A 75 -0.96 4.57 -6.50
CA PRO A 75 -1.17 4.25 -5.08
C PRO A 75 0.10 4.35 -4.26
N ILE A 76 1.24 4.02 -4.86
CA ILE A 76 2.50 4.14 -4.12
C ILE A 76 2.80 5.59 -3.80
N THR A 77 2.57 6.48 -4.74
CA THR A 77 2.79 7.91 -4.52
C THR A 77 1.93 8.41 -3.38
N HIS A 78 0.67 7.98 -3.34
CA HIS A 78 -0.23 8.38 -2.28
C HIS A 78 0.27 7.85 -0.93
N LEU A 79 0.69 6.59 -0.88
CA LEU A 79 1.23 6.01 0.34
C LEU A 79 2.47 6.74 0.81
N GLN A 80 3.36 7.09 -0.11
CA GLN A 80 4.56 7.83 0.24
C GLN A 80 4.22 9.16 0.88
N ARG A 81 3.19 9.80 0.39
CA ARG A 81 2.74 11.08 0.93
C ARG A 81 2.14 10.90 2.32
N VAL A 82 1.31 9.89 2.48
CA VAL A 82 0.64 9.63 3.75
C VAL A 82 1.65 9.29 4.83
N PHE A 83 2.66 8.50 4.51
CA PHE A 83 3.66 8.07 5.47
C PHE A 83 4.90 8.94 5.49
N SER A 84 4.96 9.97 4.66
CA SER A 84 6.07 10.93 4.61
C SER A 84 7.41 10.28 4.33
N VAL A 85 7.44 9.43 3.35
CA VAL A 85 8.68 8.78 2.92
C VAL A 85 9.05 9.14 1.50
#